data_891380a331aaa5e6322cfbbf4a1a048a
#
_entry.id   891380a331aaa5e6322cfbbf4a1a048a
#
_cell.length_a   1.000
_cell.length_b   1.000
_cell.length_c   1.000
_cell.angle_alpha   90.00
_cell.angle_beta   90.00
_cell.angle_gamma   90.00
#
_symmetry.space_group_name_H-M   'P 1'
#
loop_
_entity.id
_entity.type
_entity.pdbx_description
1 polymer ?
#
loop_
_entity_poly.entity_id
_entity_poly.type
_entity_poly.pdbx_seq_one_letter_code
_entity_poly.pdbx_strand_id
1 'polypeptide(L)'
;MNNLQEKYREEIRPKLAKEFGLKNTLAVPLVEKVVINMGLGEGAQDKGLIEKVSEELKVITGQKPKINKARMAIAGFKIREGDPIGLMVTLRNKRMYNFLEKLFKIVLPRVRDFHGVSVSSFDGQGNYNLGISEQIVFPEIDYAKVDKIRGFQITIVTNTDNEVQAKRLLEEMGMPFAKELVLSDRRESKDG
;
A
#
# COMPACT_ATOMS: atom_id res chain seq x y z
N MET A 1 -7.04 -23.49 0.06
CA MET A 1 -6.77 -22.25 0.81
C MET A 1 -7.67 -21.18 0.18
N ASN A 2 -8.66 -20.71 0.93
CA ASN A 2 -9.54 -19.66 0.41
C ASN A 2 -8.71 -18.41 0.14
N ASN A 3 -8.67 -17.99 -1.11
CA ASN A 3 -7.99 -16.74 -1.53
C ASN A 3 -8.70 -15.56 -0.86
N LEU A 4 -7.98 -14.50 -0.50
CA LEU A 4 -8.54 -13.30 0.11
C LEU A 4 -9.75 -12.73 -0.67
N GLN A 5 -9.79 -12.92 -1.98
CA GLN A 5 -10.93 -12.53 -2.82
C GLN A 5 -12.19 -13.34 -2.51
N GLU A 6 -12.07 -14.65 -2.30
CA GLU A 6 -13.19 -15.54 -1.93
C GLU A 6 -13.66 -15.19 -0.52
N LYS A 7 -12.72 -15.03 0.43
CA LYS A 7 -13.03 -14.59 1.79
C LYS A 7 -13.78 -13.25 1.81
N TYR A 8 -13.37 -12.29 0.97
CA TYR A 8 -14.10 -11.03 0.85
C TYR A 8 -15.55 -11.24 0.39
N ARG A 9 -15.77 -12.07 -0.63
CA ARG A 9 -17.11 -12.30 -1.20
C ARG A 9 -18.03 -13.05 -0.26
N GLU A 10 -17.52 -14.09 0.40
CA GLU A 10 -18.32 -15.04 1.18
C GLU A 10 -18.52 -14.59 2.63
N GLU A 11 -17.52 -13.98 3.24
CA GLU A 11 -17.52 -13.67 4.66
C GLU A 11 -17.57 -12.16 4.93
N ILE A 12 -16.61 -11.38 4.37
CA ILE A 12 -16.40 -9.98 4.73
C ILE A 12 -17.55 -9.11 4.23
N ARG A 13 -17.93 -9.25 2.96
CA ARG A 13 -18.97 -8.45 2.34
C ARG A 13 -20.33 -8.55 3.03
N PRO A 14 -20.87 -9.77 3.34
CA PRO A 14 -22.11 -9.89 4.09
C PRO A 14 -22.01 -9.33 5.51
N LYS A 15 -20.85 -9.47 6.16
CA LYS A 15 -20.59 -8.95 7.50
C LYS A 15 -20.67 -7.42 7.52
N LEU A 16 -19.94 -6.76 6.62
CA LEU A 16 -19.95 -5.29 6.49
C LEU A 16 -21.33 -4.75 6.10
N ALA A 17 -22.05 -5.46 5.22
CA ALA A 17 -23.42 -5.07 4.85
C ALA A 17 -24.36 -5.02 6.06
N LYS A 18 -24.26 -6.02 6.95
CA LYS A 18 -25.04 -6.08 8.20
C LYS A 18 -24.60 -5.00 9.20
N GLU A 19 -23.29 -4.83 9.38
CA GLU A 19 -22.71 -3.90 10.34
C GLU A 19 -23.07 -2.45 10.01
N PHE A 20 -23.04 -2.07 8.72
CA PHE A 20 -23.40 -0.71 8.27
C PHE A 20 -24.84 -0.54 7.83
N GLY A 21 -25.69 -1.55 7.96
CA GLY A 21 -27.11 -1.50 7.58
C GLY A 21 -27.35 -1.27 6.09
N LEU A 22 -26.42 -1.69 5.22
CA LEU A 22 -26.47 -1.46 3.79
C LEU A 22 -27.36 -2.49 3.09
N LYS A 23 -28.50 -2.03 2.54
CA LYS A 23 -29.40 -2.91 1.76
C LYS A 23 -28.85 -3.24 0.37
N ASN A 24 -28.10 -2.29 -0.23
CA ASN A 24 -27.51 -2.47 -1.55
C ASN A 24 -26.13 -3.11 -1.42
N THR A 25 -25.97 -4.29 -1.99
CA THR A 25 -24.68 -5.00 -1.99
C THR A 25 -23.57 -4.28 -2.76
N LEU A 26 -23.90 -3.39 -3.69
CA LEU A 26 -22.92 -2.59 -4.43
C LEU A 26 -22.40 -1.40 -3.63
N ALA A 27 -23.12 -0.97 -2.59
CA ALA A 27 -22.70 0.09 -1.70
C ALA A 27 -21.75 -0.39 -0.59
N VAL A 28 -21.53 -1.71 -0.48
CA VAL A 28 -20.62 -2.26 0.53
C VAL A 28 -19.19 -1.87 0.19
N PRO A 29 -18.40 -1.41 1.20
CA PRO A 29 -17.00 -1.06 1.00
C PRO A 29 -16.20 -2.18 0.34
N LEU A 30 -15.41 -1.83 -0.67
CA LEU A 30 -14.51 -2.74 -1.37
C LEU A 30 -13.21 -2.04 -1.77
N VAL A 31 -12.15 -2.80 -1.96
CA VAL A 31 -10.91 -2.27 -2.54
C VAL A 31 -11.03 -2.30 -4.06
N GLU A 32 -10.91 -1.14 -4.70
CA GLU A 32 -11.00 -1.01 -6.16
C GLU A 32 -9.68 -1.29 -6.86
N LYS A 33 -8.59 -0.76 -6.30
CA LYS A 33 -7.25 -0.88 -6.85
C LYS A 33 -6.19 -0.69 -5.78
N VAL A 34 -5.00 -1.21 -6.03
CA VAL A 34 -3.78 -0.89 -5.28
C VAL A 34 -2.80 -0.23 -6.24
N VAL A 35 -2.31 0.93 -5.87
CA VAL A 35 -1.31 1.67 -6.63
C VAL A 35 0.01 1.61 -5.87
N ILE A 36 1.05 1.16 -6.54
CA ILE A 36 2.41 1.09 -6.01
C ILE A 36 3.22 2.13 -6.76
N ASN A 37 3.85 3.03 -6.04
CA ASN A 37 4.67 4.09 -6.61
C ASN A 37 6.07 4.08 -6.00
N MET A 38 7.09 4.08 -6.87
CA MET A 38 8.49 4.17 -6.48
C MET A 38 9.14 5.36 -7.17
N GLY A 39 9.59 6.34 -6.39
CA GLY A 39 10.36 7.48 -6.87
C GLY A 39 11.83 7.08 -7.09
N LEU A 40 12.36 7.39 -8.27
CA LEU A 40 13.72 7.07 -8.68
C LEU A 40 14.39 8.33 -9.26
N GLY A 41 14.68 9.30 -8.39
CA GLY A 41 15.33 10.54 -8.81
C GLY A 41 16.69 10.34 -9.49
N GLU A 42 17.41 9.27 -9.11
CA GLU A 42 18.67 8.86 -9.73
C GLU A 42 18.48 8.28 -11.14
N GLY A 43 17.27 7.80 -11.46
CA GLY A 43 16.96 7.19 -12.76
C GLY A 43 17.04 8.14 -13.96
N ALA A 44 16.98 9.45 -13.71
CA ALA A 44 17.18 10.45 -14.74
C ALA A 44 18.62 10.41 -15.32
N GLN A 45 19.58 9.98 -14.51
CA GLN A 45 21.01 9.90 -14.87
C GLN A 45 21.43 8.51 -15.32
N ASP A 46 20.75 7.47 -14.82
CA ASP A 46 21.06 6.06 -15.12
C ASP A 46 19.81 5.30 -15.61
N LYS A 47 19.73 5.12 -16.92
CA LYS A 47 18.62 4.35 -17.54
C LYS A 47 18.68 2.85 -17.20
N GLY A 48 19.87 2.29 -16.97
CA GLY A 48 20.04 0.90 -16.60
C GLY A 48 19.46 0.59 -15.22
N LEU A 49 19.49 1.57 -14.31
CA LEU A 49 18.87 1.49 -13.01
C LEU A 49 17.34 1.30 -13.11
N ILE A 50 16.69 2.07 -14.00
CA ILE A 50 15.23 1.97 -14.19
C ILE A 50 14.81 0.58 -14.65
N GLU A 51 15.59 -0.05 -15.54
CA GLU A 51 15.28 -1.39 -16.03
C GLU A 51 15.42 -2.44 -14.93
N LYS A 52 16.51 -2.39 -14.14
CA LYS A 52 16.72 -3.28 -13.00
C LYS A 52 15.58 -3.18 -11.98
N VAL A 53 15.27 -1.97 -11.53
CA VAL A 53 14.22 -1.74 -10.54
C VAL A 53 12.83 -2.08 -11.11
N SER A 54 12.63 -1.90 -12.42
CA SER A 54 11.41 -2.32 -13.11
C SER A 54 11.22 -3.85 -13.06
N GLU A 55 12.29 -4.64 -13.25
CA GLU A 55 12.20 -6.11 -13.11
C GLU A 55 11.97 -6.53 -11.65
N GLU A 56 12.60 -5.88 -10.67
CA GLU A 56 12.33 -6.13 -9.24
C GLU A 56 10.85 -5.88 -8.91
N LEU A 57 10.31 -4.72 -9.32
CA LEU A 57 8.92 -4.37 -9.06
C LEU A 57 7.94 -5.29 -9.81
N LYS A 58 8.31 -5.77 -10.99
CA LYS A 58 7.54 -6.77 -11.75
C LYS A 58 7.49 -8.12 -11.01
N VAL A 59 8.59 -8.54 -10.42
CA VAL A 59 8.65 -9.79 -9.62
C VAL A 59 7.75 -9.67 -8.38
N ILE A 60 7.79 -8.53 -7.66
CA ILE A 60 6.96 -8.26 -6.50
C ILE A 60 5.47 -8.25 -6.86
N THR A 61 5.09 -7.59 -7.95
CA THR A 61 3.70 -7.29 -8.28
C THR A 61 3.05 -8.25 -9.28
N GLY A 62 3.86 -9.02 -9.99
CA GLY A 62 3.42 -9.86 -11.11
C GLY A 62 2.94 -9.06 -12.33
N GLN A 63 3.27 -7.74 -12.40
CA GLN A 63 2.90 -6.87 -13.50
C GLN A 63 4.02 -5.90 -13.85
N LYS A 64 4.28 -5.70 -15.15
CA LYS A 64 5.28 -4.74 -15.62
C LYS A 64 4.89 -3.31 -15.20
N PRO A 65 5.78 -2.57 -14.51
CA PRO A 65 5.51 -1.20 -14.11
C PRO A 65 5.49 -0.24 -15.30
N LYS A 66 4.74 0.85 -15.14
CA LYS A 66 4.79 2.01 -16.02
C LYS A 66 5.94 2.91 -15.57
N ILE A 67 6.76 3.36 -16.51
CA ILE A 67 7.79 4.35 -16.26
C ILE A 67 7.14 5.74 -16.25
N ASN A 68 7.30 6.46 -15.16
CA ASN A 68 6.88 7.84 -15.03
C ASN A 68 8.02 8.75 -15.47
N LYS A 69 7.70 9.67 -16.39
CA LYS A 69 8.65 10.63 -16.94
C LYS A 69 8.43 12.02 -16.34
N ALA A 70 9.49 12.80 -16.24
CA ALA A 70 9.43 14.20 -15.82
C ALA A 70 8.60 15.01 -16.83
N ARG A 71 7.72 15.86 -16.31
CA ARG A 71 6.86 16.74 -17.13
C ARG A 71 7.55 18.06 -17.45
N MET A 72 8.48 18.49 -16.62
CA MET A 72 9.23 19.73 -16.76
C MET A 72 10.69 19.50 -16.40
N ALA A 73 11.58 20.30 -16.98
CA ALA A 73 12.99 20.31 -16.62
C ALA A 73 13.19 21.03 -15.26
N ILE A 74 14.00 20.44 -14.37
CA ILE A 74 14.35 21.03 -13.08
C ILE A 74 15.88 21.07 -12.97
N ALA A 75 16.46 22.25 -13.15
CA ALA A 75 17.91 22.44 -13.17
C ALA A 75 18.61 22.02 -11.88
N GLY A 76 18.02 22.30 -10.73
CA GLY A 76 18.57 21.94 -9.40
C GLY A 76 18.76 20.43 -9.21
N PHE A 77 17.97 19.60 -9.85
CA PHE A 77 18.07 18.12 -9.80
C PHE A 77 18.69 17.53 -11.08
N LYS A 78 19.13 18.35 -12.04
CA LYS A 78 19.66 17.92 -13.33
C LYS A 78 18.70 17.02 -14.13
N ILE A 79 17.39 17.25 -13.97
CA ILE A 79 16.31 16.52 -14.64
C ILE A 79 15.88 17.31 -15.88
N ARG A 80 15.75 16.62 -17.02
CA ARG A 80 15.20 17.16 -18.25
C ARG A 80 13.76 16.66 -18.44
N GLU A 81 12.98 17.37 -19.22
CA GLU A 81 11.67 16.89 -19.64
C GLU A 81 11.81 15.54 -20.37
N GLY A 82 10.97 14.58 -20.00
CA GLY A 82 10.99 13.23 -20.56
C GLY A 82 11.92 12.24 -19.85
N ASP A 83 12.76 12.68 -18.92
CA ASP A 83 13.62 11.80 -18.16
C ASP A 83 12.79 10.86 -17.26
N PRO A 84 13.19 9.56 -17.12
CA PRO A 84 12.51 8.61 -16.27
C PRO A 84 12.83 8.90 -14.80
N ILE A 85 11.82 9.23 -14.01
CA ILE A 85 11.96 9.64 -12.59
C ILE A 85 11.26 8.71 -11.59
N GLY A 86 10.58 7.69 -12.06
CA GLY A 86 9.89 6.74 -11.18
C GLY A 86 9.15 5.65 -11.91
N LEU A 87 8.65 4.72 -11.13
CA LEU A 87 7.89 3.57 -11.59
C LEU A 87 6.54 3.51 -10.86
N MET A 88 5.49 3.11 -11.58
CA MET A 88 4.16 2.96 -11.02
C MET A 88 3.50 1.67 -11.51
N VAL A 89 2.84 0.96 -10.59
CA VAL A 89 2.01 -0.22 -10.90
C VAL A 89 0.62 0.01 -10.32
N THR A 90 -0.40 -0.31 -11.11
CA THR A 90 -1.78 -0.32 -10.64
C THR A 90 -2.32 -1.75 -10.74
N LEU A 91 -2.62 -2.34 -9.59
CA LEU A 91 -3.15 -3.70 -9.49
C LEU A 91 -4.67 -3.64 -9.30
N ARG A 92 -5.39 -4.57 -9.95
CA ARG A 92 -6.83 -4.74 -9.84
C ARG A 92 -7.19 -6.23 -9.78
N ASN A 93 -8.40 -6.53 -9.35
CA ASN A 93 -8.97 -7.88 -9.34
C ASN A 93 -8.04 -8.90 -8.66
N LYS A 94 -7.87 -10.07 -9.25
CA LYS A 94 -7.11 -11.19 -8.68
C LYS A 94 -5.69 -10.82 -8.27
N ARG A 95 -4.97 -10.04 -9.11
CA ARG A 95 -3.59 -9.60 -8.79
C ARG A 95 -3.55 -8.70 -7.57
N MET A 96 -4.54 -7.82 -7.43
CA MET A 96 -4.68 -6.95 -6.27
C MET A 96 -4.89 -7.75 -4.98
N TYR A 97 -5.83 -8.69 -4.96
CA TYR A 97 -6.08 -9.51 -3.77
C TYR A 97 -4.88 -10.39 -3.40
N ASN A 98 -4.21 -10.98 -4.37
CA ASN A 98 -2.99 -11.76 -4.12
C ASN A 98 -1.88 -10.91 -3.53
N PHE A 99 -1.71 -9.68 -4.03
CA PHE A 99 -0.73 -8.73 -3.50
C PHE A 99 -1.07 -8.30 -2.07
N LEU A 100 -2.34 -7.97 -1.79
CA LEU A 100 -2.81 -7.60 -0.44
C LEU A 100 -2.64 -8.76 0.55
N GLU A 101 -2.98 -9.99 0.16
CA GLU A 101 -2.80 -11.17 1.00
C GLU A 101 -1.33 -11.38 1.38
N LYS A 102 -0.43 -11.26 0.40
CA LYS A 102 1.01 -11.30 0.63
C LYS A 102 1.49 -10.17 1.53
N LEU A 103 1.03 -8.95 1.26
CA LEU A 103 1.38 -7.76 2.04
C LEU A 103 1.00 -7.92 3.51
N PHE A 104 -0.23 -8.31 3.81
CA PHE A 104 -0.73 -8.41 5.19
C PHE A 104 -0.16 -9.60 5.96
N LYS A 105 -0.05 -10.77 5.30
CA LYS A 105 0.36 -12.02 5.99
C LYS A 105 1.86 -12.23 6.05
N ILE A 106 2.62 -11.73 5.07
CA ILE A 106 4.04 -12.06 4.93
C ILE A 106 4.92 -10.82 5.08
N VAL A 107 4.61 -9.75 4.35
CA VAL A 107 5.51 -8.59 4.23
C VAL A 107 5.48 -7.73 5.48
N LEU A 108 4.30 -7.30 5.94
CA LEU A 108 4.19 -6.44 7.11
C LEU A 108 4.81 -7.05 8.37
N PRO A 109 4.60 -8.34 8.72
CA PRO A 109 5.25 -8.94 9.87
C PRO A 109 6.78 -9.03 9.78
N ARG A 110 7.36 -8.90 8.58
CA ARG A 110 8.82 -8.92 8.34
C ARG A 110 9.49 -7.55 8.41
N VAL A 111 8.70 -6.48 8.45
CA VAL A 111 9.23 -5.13 8.64
C VAL A 111 9.85 -5.01 10.03
N ARG A 112 11.05 -4.40 10.10
CA ARG A 112 11.73 -4.16 11.39
C ARG A 112 10.85 -3.32 12.31
N ASP A 113 10.85 -3.66 13.61
CA ASP A 113 10.12 -2.94 14.66
C ASP A 113 8.65 -2.68 14.30
N PHE A 114 8.01 -3.70 13.69
CA PHE A 114 6.62 -3.58 13.28
C PHE A 114 5.69 -3.66 14.48
N HIS A 115 5.01 -2.56 14.79
CA HIS A 115 4.02 -2.45 15.87
C HIS A 115 2.58 -2.23 15.36
N GLY A 116 2.36 -2.49 14.07
CA GLY A 116 1.10 -2.21 13.37
C GLY A 116 1.20 -0.98 12.48
N VAL A 117 0.27 -0.87 11.53
CA VAL A 117 0.19 0.27 10.60
C VAL A 117 -0.63 1.40 11.23
N SER A 118 -0.22 2.65 10.98
CA SER A 118 -0.89 3.82 11.55
C SER A 118 -2.30 4.02 10.99
N VAL A 119 -3.25 4.34 11.86
CA VAL A 119 -4.60 4.74 11.45
C VAL A 119 -4.60 6.13 10.79
N SER A 120 -3.66 7.01 11.12
CA SER A 120 -3.58 8.37 10.56
C SER A 120 -3.14 8.43 9.07
N SER A 121 -2.89 7.28 8.45
CA SER A 121 -2.46 7.21 7.05
C SER A 121 -3.61 7.15 6.04
N PHE A 122 -4.85 7.34 6.49
CA PHE A 122 -5.99 7.58 5.60
C PHE A 122 -5.95 9.02 5.06
N ASP A 123 -6.46 9.22 3.85
CA ASP A 123 -6.45 10.52 3.15
C ASP A 123 -7.74 11.35 3.36
N GLY A 124 -8.63 10.91 4.24
CA GLY A 124 -9.95 11.53 4.45
C GLY A 124 -10.98 11.21 3.36
N GLN A 125 -10.60 10.49 2.32
CA GLN A 125 -11.48 9.99 1.23
C GLN A 125 -11.52 8.45 1.21
N GLY A 126 -11.25 7.81 2.35
CA GLY A 126 -11.30 6.37 2.50
C GLY A 126 -10.13 5.60 1.85
N ASN A 127 -9.15 6.26 1.27
CA ASN A 127 -7.96 5.59 0.74
C ASN A 127 -6.87 5.51 1.82
N TYR A 128 -6.08 4.45 1.77
CA TYR A 128 -5.02 4.22 2.73
C TYR A 128 -3.63 4.25 2.07
N ASN A 129 -2.69 4.99 2.67
CA ASN A 129 -1.33 5.14 2.17
C ASN A 129 -0.34 4.47 3.12
N LEU A 130 0.48 3.56 2.59
CA LEU A 130 1.50 2.82 3.32
C LEU A 130 2.86 3.05 2.68
N GLY A 131 3.83 3.54 3.45
CA GLY A 131 5.24 3.59 3.05
C GLY A 131 5.98 2.33 3.47
N ILE A 132 6.69 1.71 2.54
CA ILE A 132 7.65 0.63 2.79
C ILE A 132 9.04 1.20 2.56
N SER A 133 9.87 1.20 3.59
CA SER A 133 11.23 1.78 3.53
C SER A 133 12.20 0.90 2.75
N GLU A 134 11.99 -0.41 2.73
CA GLU A 134 12.93 -1.39 2.20
C GLU A 134 12.21 -2.41 1.31
N GLN A 135 12.58 -2.50 0.02
CA GLN A 135 12.02 -3.51 -0.88
C GLN A 135 12.41 -4.96 -0.52
N ILE A 136 13.47 -5.13 0.25
CA ILE A 136 13.99 -6.45 0.66
C ILE A 136 13.07 -7.22 1.63
N VAL A 137 12.06 -6.57 2.20
CA VAL A 137 11.04 -7.26 3.03
C VAL A 137 10.18 -8.23 2.21
N PHE A 138 10.15 -8.07 0.90
CA PHE A 138 9.46 -8.98 -0.02
C PHE A 138 10.28 -10.24 -0.26
N PRO A 139 9.70 -11.44 -0.04
CA PRO A 139 10.43 -12.71 -0.13
C PRO A 139 10.93 -13.04 -1.53
N GLU A 140 10.36 -12.40 -2.56
CA GLU A 140 10.75 -12.61 -3.96
C GLU A 140 12.03 -11.88 -4.34
N ILE A 141 12.48 -10.94 -3.51
CA ILE A 141 13.68 -10.14 -3.75
C ILE A 141 14.89 -10.85 -3.14
N ASP A 142 15.85 -11.16 -3.99
CA ASP A 142 17.15 -11.72 -3.58
C ASP A 142 18.07 -10.58 -3.12
N TYR A 143 18.39 -10.57 -1.82
CA TYR A 143 19.26 -9.56 -1.21
C TYR A 143 20.60 -9.41 -1.94
N ALA A 144 21.17 -10.52 -2.44
CA ALA A 144 22.45 -10.52 -3.14
C ALA A 144 22.43 -9.77 -4.48
N LYS A 145 21.25 -9.53 -5.06
CA LYS A 145 21.07 -8.85 -6.35
C LYS A 145 20.66 -7.38 -6.22
N VAL A 146 20.38 -6.92 -5.01
CA VAL A 146 19.95 -5.56 -4.75
C VAL A 146 21.14 -4.63 -4.65
N ASP A 147 21.26 -3.68 -5.57
CA ASP A 147 22.34 -2.68 -5.56
C ASP A 147 22.16 -1.66 -4.42
N LYS A 148 20.89 -1.23 -4.17
CA LYS A 148 20.57 -0.22 -3.17
C LYS A 148 19.17 -0.48 -2.58
N ILE A 149 19.06 -0.33 -1.29
CA ILE A 149 17.76 -0.38 -0.60
C ILE A 149 16.93 0.84 -1.00
N ARG A 150 15.70 0.59 -1.47
CA ARG A 150 14.76 1.61 -1.91
C ARG A 150 13.40 1.36 -1.31
N GLY A 151 12.78 2.46 -0.89
CA GLY A 151 11.40 2.43 -0.44
C GLY A 151 10.42 2.69 -1.59
N PHE A 152 9.16 2.38 -1.34
CA PHE A 152 8.05 2.70 -2.21
C PHE A 152 6.76 2.89 -1.42
N GLN A 153 5.82 3.57 -2.02
CA GLN A 153 4.51 3.83 -1.45
C GLN A 153 3.48 2.88 -2.05
N ILE A 154 2.62 2.36 -1.20
CA ILE A 154 1.45 1.55 -1.56
C ILE A 154 0.22 2.35 -1.19
N THR A 155 -0.63 2.67 -2.15
CA THR A 155 -1.93 3.31 -1.94
C THR A 155 -3.03 2.29 -2.20
N ILE A 156 -3.83 1.99 -1.18
CA ILE A 156 -5.01 1.13 -1.27
C ILE A 156 -6.22 2.04 -1.49
N VAL A 157 -6.82 1.96 -2.66
CA VAL A 157 -7.97 2.79 -3.03
C VAL A 157 -9.24 1.99 -2.83
N THR A 158 -10.18 2.57 -2.08
CA THR A 158 -11.50 1.99 -1.81
C THR A 158 -12.60 2.76 -2.55
N ASN A 159 -13.80 2.19 -2.58
CA ASN A 159 -14.99 2.82 -3.17
C ASN A 159 -15.79 3.66 -2.17
N THR A 160 -15.33 3.82 -0.93
CA THR A 160 -16.03 4.57 0.10
C THR A 160 -15.25 5.80 0.51
N ASP A 161 -15.94 6.93 0.67
CA ASP A 161 -15.36 8.17 1.20
C ASP A 161 -15.37 8.21 2.74
N ASN A 162 -15.92 7.18 3.38
CA ASN A 162 -16.00 7.09 4.83
C ASN A 162 -14.81 6.32 5.39
N GLU A 163 -13.95 7.01 6.12
CA GLU A 163 -12.74 6.46 6.72
C GLU A 163 -13.04 5.30 7.69
N VAL A 164 -14.12 5.38 8.46
CA VAL A 164 -14.51 4.32 9.40
C VAL A 164 -14.86 3.04 8.67
N GLN A 165 -15.58 3.15 7.55
CA GLN A 165 -15.92 2.00 6.71
C GLN A 165 -14.68 1.41 6.02
N ALA A 166 -13.80 2.27 5.53
CA ALA A 166 -12.55 1.86 4.90
C ALA A 166 -11.61 1.16 5.90
N LYS A 167 -11.46 1.71 7.11
CA LYS A 167 -10.69 1.09 8.20
C LYS A 167 -11.25 -0.29 8.52
N ARG A 168 -12.55 -0.39 8.72
CA ARG A 168 -13.21 -1.65 9.05
C ARG A 168 -13.06 -2.70 7.96
N LEU A 169 -13.16 -2.29 6.69
CA LEU A 169 -12.88 -3.17 5.55
C LEU A 169 -11.46 -3.75 5.61
N LEU A 170 -10.45 -2.89 5.80
CA LEU A 170 -9.05 -3.33 5.83
C LEU A 170 -8.74 -4.20 7.04
N GLU A 171 -9.34 -3.94 8.21
CA GLU A 171 -9.27 -4.80 9.39
C GLU A 171 -9.78 -6.22 9.11
N GLU A 172 -10.98 -6.34 8.53
CA GLU A 172 -11.58 -7.62 8.19
C GLU A 172 -10.77 -8.38 7.10
N MET A 173 -10.09 -7.65 6.21
CA MET A 173 -9.15 -8.23 5.24
C MET A 173 -7.84 -8.71 5.89
N GLY A 174 -7.60 -8.36 7.15
CA GLY A 174 -6.44 -8.82 7.91
C GLY A 174 -5.29 -7.81 7.98
N MET A 175 -5.55 -6.53 7.74
CA MET A 175 -4.54 -5.49 7.90
C MET A 175 -4.25 -5.25 9.40
N PRO A 176 -3.00 -5.38 9.86
CA PRO A 176 -2.66 -5.23 11.27
C PRO A 176 -2.48 -3.76 11.64
N PHE A 177 -3.55 -3.09 12.03
CA PHE A 177 -3.46 -1.73 12.56
C PHE A 177 -2.79 -1.70 13.94
N ALA A 178 -2.03 -0.64 14.21
CA ALA A 178 -1.51 -0.38 15.55
C ALA A 178 -2.68 -0.22 16.53
N LYS A 179 -2.59 -0.86 17.68
CA LYS A 179 -3.56 -0.61 18.76
C LYS A 179 -3.37 0.84 19.18
N GLU A 180 -4.41 1.64 19.09
CA GLU A 180 -4.42 2.97 19.71
C GLU A 180 -4.15 2.76 21.20
N LEU A 181 -3.00 3.23 21.67
CA LEU A 181 -2.78 3.42 23.10
C LEU A 181 -3.78 4.49 23.52
N VAL A 182 -4.87 4.06 24.16
CA VAL A 182 -5.83 4.97 24.78
C VAL A 182 -5.05 5.74 25.83
N LEU A 183 -4.59 6.94 25.46
CA LEU A 183 -4.01 7.91 26.39
C LEU A 183 -5.13 8.53 27.23
N SER A 184 -5.91 7.71 27.95
CA SER A 184 -7.00 8.14 28.81
C SER A 184 -6.56 8.50 30.23
N ASP A 185 -5.24 8.44 30.57
CA ASP A 185 -4.79 8.60 31.95
C ASP A 185 -3.85 9.78 32.22
N ARG A 186 -3.95 10.89 31.45
CA ARG A 186 -3.14 12.09 31.76
C ARG A 186 -3.94 13.33 32.14
N ARG A 187 -5.21 13.23 32.51
CA ARG A 187 -6.00 14.42 32.93
C ARG A 187 -6.44 14.47 34.39
N GLU A 188 -6.01 13.55 35.24
CA GLU A 188 -6.41 13.55 36.65
C GLU A 188 -5.25 13.77 37.67
N SER A 189 -4.19 14.48 37.31
CA SER A 189 -3.18 14.82 38.29
C SER A 189 -2.68 16.26 38.19
N LYS A 190 -3.61 17.23 38.05
CA LYS A 190 -3.34 18.65 38.25
C LYS A 190 -4.53 19.36 38.87
N ASP A 191 -4.97 18.92 40.03
CA ASP A 191 -5.69 19.71 41.00
C ASP A 191 -5.50 19.01 42.36
N GLY A 192 -4.47 19.43 43.08
CA GLY A 192 -4.12 19.07 44.43
C GLY A 192 -3.06 20.02 44.95
#